data_d83c3be9d1feb14eb5a4b00835ea4638
#
_entry.id   d83c3be9d1feb14eb5a4b00835ea4638
#
_cell.length_a   1.000
_cell.length_b   1.000
_cell.length_c   1.000
_cell.angle_alpha   90.00
_cell.angle_beta   90.00
_cell.angle_gamma   90.00
#
_symmetry.space_group_name_H-M   'P 1'
#
loop_
_entity.id
_entity.type
_entity.pdbx_description
1 polymer ?
#
loop_
_entity_poly.entity_id
_entity_poly.type
_entity_poly.pdbx_seq_one_letter_code
_entity_poly.pdbx_strand_id
1 'polypeptide(L)'
;MIKKKLREVVYYLKSLKNFRLTSRNKKRIAVLGVLAAVIFSLIGISVCVSVSNIKKEETEAPVQETAQQRPEKYMIPNVKVIAMDDLKAGCETYACTMLMNTIGFDLDEHTFADNYLDCHYVFLDEDGLTGTGPDMYSAFAGTAYAGWGVYAPSMAKSMNKYLADQKSSLKAYAMENVELEDLIDQYVVKGIPVMIWATTYMQEPYVYHTWTVNYVDENAKTKIGDTFSWYMHEHCLVLMGYDKDYYYFGDSTAGTISHFKKDLVKQRYKQMFMQSIVVK
;
A
#
# COMPACT_ATOMS: atom_id res chain seq x y z
N MET A 1 -6.56 24.99 -1.96
CA MET A 1 -7.42 24.03 -2.70
C MET A 1 -8.68 24.70 -3.26
N ILE A 2 -9.44 25.49 -2.51
CA ILE A 2 -10.70 26.17 -2.94
C ILE A 2 -10.50 27.16 -4.11
N LYS A 3 -9.43 27.98 -4.08
CA LYS A 3 -9.14 28.95 -5.17
C LYS A 3 -8.83 28.30 -6.54
N LYS A 4 -8.29 27.07 -6.58
CA LYS A 4 -8.01 26.34 -7.83
C LYS A 4 -9.31 25.82 -8.46
N LYS A 5 -10.20 25.23 -7.66
CA LYS A 5 -11.51 24.76 -8.11
C LYS A 5 -12.41 25.91 -8.59
N LEU A 6 -12.35 27.09 -7.96
CA LEU A 6 -13.12 28.24 -8.41
C LEU A 6 -12.68 28.74 -9.79
N ARG A 7 -11.38 28.70 -10.11
CA ARG A 7 -10.86 29.08 -11.45
C ARG A 7 -11.32 28.11 -12.55
N GLU A 8 -11.37 26.82 -12.26
CA GLU A 8 -11.87 25.81 -13.21
C GLU A 8 -13.37 25.99 -13.51
N VAL A 9 -14.17 26.27 -12.48
CA VAL A 9 -15.60 26.57 -12.65
C VAL A 9 -15.82 27.83 -13.49
N VAL A 10 -15.06 28.89 -13.23
CA VAL A 10 -15.15 30.15 -14.02
C VAL A 10 -14.73 29.94 -15.48
N TYR A 11 -13.71 29.11 -15.72
CA TYR A 11 -13.31 28.76 -17.09
C TYR A 11 -14.39 27.96 -17.81
N TYR A 12 -15.04 27.00 -17.14
CA TYR A 12 -16.16 26.20 -17.70
C TYR A 12 -17.39 27.07 -18.01
N LEU A 13 -17.72 28.02 -17.13
CA LEU A 13 -18.82 28.97 -17.34
C LEU A 13 -18.56 29.94 -18.52
N LYS A 14 -17.29 30.31 -18.75
CA LYS A 14 -16.93 31.15 -19.93
C LYS A 14 -17.01 30.38 -21.24
N SER A 15 -16.72 29.07 -21.24
CA SER A 15 -16.82 28.23 -22.46
C SER A 15 -18.26 27.98 -22.90
N LEU A 16 -19.24 28.07 -21.98
CA LEU A 16 -20.67 27.93 -22.28
C LEU A 16 -21.29 29.17 -22.93
N LYS A 17 -20.63 30.31 -22.93
CA LYS A 17 -21.16 31.58 -23.49
C LYS A 17 -21.27 31.60 -25.03
N ASN A 18 -20.61 30.69 -25.73
CA ASN A 18 -20.56 30.61 -27.19
C ASN A 18 -21.47 29.53 -27.81
N PHE A 19 -22.29 28.88 -26.99
CA PHE A 19 -23.17 27.82 -27.49
C PHE A 19 -24.52 28.38 -27.93
N ARG A 20 -24.79 28.44 -29.24
CA ARG A 20 -26.14 28.80 -29.80
C ARG A 20 -27.13 27.67 -29.50
N LEU A 21 -27.98 27.88 -28.50
CA LEU A 21 -29.02 26.94 -28.10
C LEU A 21 -30.24 27.01 -29.02
N THR A 22 -30.69 25.87 -29.54
CA THR A 22 -31.98 25.75 -30.27
C THR A 22 -33.16 25.94 -29.30
N SER A 23 -34.31 26.37 -29.81
CA SER A 23 -35.52 26.65 -29.01
C SER A 23 -35.96 25.47 -28.12
N ARG A 24 -35.70 24.23 -28.55
CA ARG A 24 -36.00 23.00 -27.80
C ARG A 24 -35.10 22.79 -26.58
N ASN A 25 -33.84 23.22 -26.65
CA ASN A 25 -32.89 23.13 -25.55
C ASN A 25 -33.10 24.22 -24.51
N LYS A 26 -33.60 25.40 -24.89
CA LYS A 26 -33.97 26.48 -23.94
C LYS A 26 -35.06 26.06 -22.97
N LYS A 27 -36.11 25.34 -23.45
CA LYS A 27 -37.17 24.81 -22.58
C LYS A 27 -36.66 23.74 -21.61
N ARG A 28 -35.74 22.85 -22.02
CA ARG A 28 -35.14 21.83 -21.13
C ARG A 28 -34.26 22.44 -20.07
N ILE A 29 -33.47 23.46 -20.37
CA ILE A 29 -32.62 24.17 -19.42
C ILE A 29 -33.47 24.94 -18.39
N ALA A 30 -34.59 25.57 -18.81
CA ALA A 30 -35.51 26.22 -17.89
C ALA A 30 -36.14 25.24 -16.89
N VAL A 31 -36.55 24.04 -17.34
CA VAL A 31 -37.10 22.99 -16.46
C VAL A 31 -36.04 22.46 -15.46
N LEU A 32 -34.79 22.24 -15.92
CA LEU A 32 -33.69 21.82 -15.06
C LEU A 32 -33.31 22.92 -14.04
N GLY A 33 -33.39 24.20 -14.43
CA GLY A 33 -33.13 25.31 -13.52
C GLY A 33 -34.19 25.43 -12.41
N VAL A 34 -35.46 25.21 -12.73
CA VAL A 34 -36.55 25.17 -11.74
C VAL A 34 -36.39 23.98 -10.78
N LEU A 35 -36.06 22.79 -11.30
CA LEU A 35 -35.80 21.61 -10.48
C LEU A 35 -34.61 21.82 -9.50
N ALA A 36 -33.53 22.44 -9.97
CA ALA A 36 -32.39 22.76 -9.13
C ALA A 36 -32.75 23.76 -8.01
N ALA A 37 -33.56 24.78 -8.33
CA ALA A 37 -34.03 25.77 -7.35
C ALA A 37 -34.95 25.13 -6.27
N VAL A 38 -35.80 24.18 -6.64
CA VAL A 38 -36.63 23.44 -5.69
C VAL A 38 -35.78 22.52 -4.79
N ILE A 39 -34.77 21.86 -5.34
CA ILE A 39 -33.84 21.02 -4.55
C ILE A 39 -33.03 21.88 -3.55
N PHE A 40 -32.55 23.05 -3.99
CA PHE A 40 -31.84 23.97 -3.11
C PHE A 40 -32.73 24.54 -1.99
N SER A 41 -34.01 24.84 -2.26
CA SER A 41 -34.93 25.29 -1.22
C SER A 41 -35.29 24.18 -0.23
N LEU A 42 -35.44 22.94 -0.66
CA LEU A 42 -35.69 21.78 0.20
C LEU A 42 -34.46 21.46 1.11
N ILE A 43 -33.25 21.56 0.57
CA ILE A 43 -32.02 21.39 1.35
C ILE A 43 -31.86 22.54 2.36
N GLY A 44 -32.18 23.79 1.99
CA GLY A 44 -32.16 24.93 2.89
C GLY A 44 -33.16 24.80 4.05
N ILE A 45 -34.37 24.30 3.79
CA ILE A 45 -35.38 24.05 4.82
C ILE A 45 -34.94 22.90 5.75
N SER A 46 -34.34 21.84 5.23
CA SER A 46 -33.82 20.72 6.02
C SER A 46 -32.68 21.15 6.94
N VAL A 47 -31.79 22.02 6.49
CA VAL A 47 -30.71 22.59 7.32
C VAL A 47 -31.26 23.52 8.40
N CYS A 48 -32.26 24.36 8.08
CA CYS A 48 -32.88 25.24 9.09
C CYS A 48 -33.65 24.45 10.18
N VAL A 49 -34.35 23.36 9.81
CA VAL A 49 -35.04 22.50 10.80
C VAL A 49 -34.03 21.74 11.68
N SER A 50 -32.90 21.33 11.11
CA SER A 50 -31.81 20.69 11.89
C SER A 50 -31.14 21.65 12.86
N VAL A 51 -30.95 22.91 12.48
CA VAL A 51 -30.35 23.93 13.37
C VAL A 51 -31.30 24.38 14.50
N SER A 52 -32.65 24.36 14.26
CA SER A 52 -33.61 24.72 15.32
C SER A 52 -33.83 23.62 16.36
N ASN A 53 -33.58 22.36 16.02
CA ASN A 53 -33.64 21.24 16.97
C ASN A 53 -32.36 21.08 17.83
N ILE A 54 -31.24 21.68 17.43
CA ILE A 54 -29.97 21.66 18.21
C ILE A 54 -30.00 22.64 19.42
N LYS A 55 -30.99 23.53 19.50
CA LYS A 55 -31.08 24.50 20.61
C LYS A 55 -31.84 24.04 21.86
N LYS A 56 -32.16 22.78 21.99
CA LYS A 56 -32.96 22.25 23.11
C LYS A 56 -32.43 20.99 23.78
N GLU A 57 -31.16 20.65 23.61
CA GLU A 57 -30.52 19.67 24.48
C GLU A 57 -29.43 20.38 25.27
N GLU A 58 -29.60 20.32 26.59
CA GLU A 58 -28.63 20.84 27.57
C GLU A 58 -27.27 20.14 27.37
N THR A 59 -26.27 20.97 27.39
CA THR A 59 -24.85 20.80 27.40
C THR A 59 -24.39 19.60 28.21
N GLU A 60 -24.24 18.43 27.57
CA GLU A 60 -23.14 17.56 27.91
C GLU A 60 -21.93 18.06 27.11
N ALA A 61 -20.87 18.43 27.84
CA ALA A 61 -19.61 18.83 27.24
C ALA A 61 -19.18 17.77 26.22
N PRO A 62 -18.65 18.14 25.04
CA PRO A 62 -18.12 17.18 24.11
C PRO A 62 -17.08 16.37 24.88
N VAL A 63 -17.30 15.06 24.99
CA VAL A 63 -16.25 14.13 25.36
C VAL A 63 -15.17 14.38 24.31
N GLN A 64 -14.15 15.12 24.69
CA GLN A 64 -12.91 15.16 23.95
C GLN A 64 -12.49 13.69 23.89
N GLU A 65 -12.65 13.10 22.72
CA GLU A 65 -11.92 11.90 22.33
C GLU A 65 -10.46 12.29 22.48
N THR A 66 -9.92 12.03 23.68
CA THR A 66 -8.50 12.22 23.96
C THR A 66 -7.82 11.35 22.93
N ALA A 67 -7.24 11.99 21.91
CA ALA A 67 -6.36 11.32 20.97
C ALA A 67 -5.41 10.50 21.84
N GLN A 68 -5.60 9.18 21.85
CA GLN A 68 -4.84 8.28 22.70
C GLN A 68 -3.40 8.46 22.30
N GLN A 69 -2.62 9.14 23.16
CA GLN A 69 -1.25 9.53 22.84
C GLN A 69 -0.48 8.25 22.54
N ARG A 70 0.07 8.14 21.35
CA ARG A 70 0.88 7.01 20.91
C ARG A 70 1.92 6.70 21.99
N PRO A 71 2.05 5.43 22.46
CA PRO A 71 3.05 5.07 23.43
C PRO A 71 4.46 5.36 22.91
N GLU A 72 5.39 5.74 23.80
CA GLU A 72 6.78 6.06 23.42
C GLU A 72 7.50 4.83 22.81
N LYS A 73 7.08 3.63 23.17
CA LYS A 73 7.55 2.37 22.60
C LYS A 73 6.40 1.38 22.53
N TYR A 74 6.46 0.54 21.51
CA TYR A 74 5.51 -0.56 21.34
C TYR A 74 6.15 -1.72 20.59
N MET A 75 5.76 -2.94 20.92
CA MET A 75 6.15 -4.16 20.23
C MET A 75 4.96 -5.08 20.13
N ILE A 76 4.66 -5.55 18.93
CA ILE A 76 3.62 -6.56 18.70
C ILE A 76 4.05 -7.86 19.40
N PRO A 77 3.23 -8.43 20.30
CA PRO A 77 3.61 -9.64 21.01
C PRO A 77 3.56 -10.88 20.10
N ASN A 78 4.31 -11.90 20.46
CA ASN A 78 4.24 -13.25 19.88
C ASN A 78 4.57 -13.36 18.38
N VAL A 79 5.26 -12.40 17.79
CA VAL A 79 5.77 -12.54 16.43
C VAL A 79 6.87 -13.61 16.44
N LYS A 80 6.65 -14.69 15.67
CA LYS A 80 7.65 -15.73 15.46
C LYS A 80 8.48 -15.38 14.23
N VAL A 81 9.75 -15.09 14.44
CA VAL A 81 10.67 -14.86 13.33
C VAL A 81 11.09 -16.20 12.76
N ILE A 82 11.06 -16.32 11.44
CA ILE A 82 11.47 -17.49 10.68
C ILE A 82 12.79 -17.16 9.98
N ALA A 83 13.81 -17.99 10.22
CA ALA A 83 15.09 -17.83 9.55
C ALA A 83 15.00 -18.34 8.11
N MET A 84 15.60 -17.59 7.18
CA MET A 84 15.68 -18.01 5.78
C MET A 84 16.58 -19.24 5.64
N ASP A 85 16.09 -20.28 4.96
CA ASP A 85 16.83 -21.51 4.70
C ASP A 85 17.00 -21.79 3.20
N ASP A 86 16.14 -22.56 2.57
CA ASP A 86 16.26 -22.98 1.15
C ASP A 86 15.54 -22.07 0.15
N LEU A 87 14.58 -21.24 0.58
CA LEU A 87 13.98 -20.20 -0.26
C LEU A 87 14.92 -18.98 -0.36
N LYS A 88 16.03 -19.13 -1.09
CA LYS A 88 17.14 -18.15 -1.10
C LYS A 88 16.79 -16.77 -1.64
N ALA A 89 15.72 -16.66 -2.43
CA ALA A 89 15.17 -15.40 -2.94
C ALA A 89 13.79 -15.08 -2.33
N GLY A 90 13.44 -15.72 -1.20
CA GLY A 90 12.09 -15.72 -0.64
C GLY A 90 11.87 -14.77 0.53
N CYS A 91 12.61 -13.68 0.66
CA CYS A 91 12.45 -12.77 1.82
C CYS A 91 11.01 -12.27 1.96
N GLU A 92 10.30 -12.00 0.87
CA GLU A 92 8.89 -11.62 0.88
C GLU A 92 7.97 -12.78 1.31
N THR A 93 8.34 -14.01 0.94
CA THR A 93 7.60 -15.21 1.35
C THR A 93 7.71 -15.43 2.85
N TYR A 94 8.93 -15.33 3.41
CA TYR A 94 9.14 -15.40 4.86
C TYR A 94 8.44 -14.25 5.60
N ALA A 95 8.52 -13.02 5.07
CA ALA A 95 7.84 -11.87 5.66
C ALA A 95 6.31 -12.06 5.65
N CYS A 96 5.75 -12.57 4.55
CA CYS A 96 4.34 -12.94 4.46
C CYS A 96 3.96 -13.97 5.51
N THR A 97 4.71 -15.08 5.61
CA THR A 97 4.46 -16.15 6.58
C THR A 97 4.52 -15.63 8.01
N MET A 98 5.52 -14.83 8.36
CA MET A 98 5.62 -14.20 9.68
C MET A 98 4.42 -13.29 9.98
N LEU A 99 4.02 -12.46 9.02
CA LEU A 99 2.86 -11.57 9.17
C LEU A 99 1.57 -12.38 9.35
N MET A 100 1.31 -13.35 8.47
CA MET A 100 0.08 -14.15 8.49
C MET A 100 -0.04 -14.97 9.77
N ASN A 101 1.04 -15.59 10.23
CA ASN A 101 1.05 -16.38 11.47
C ASN A 101 0.91 -15.49 12.72
N THR A 102 1.39 -14.23 12.65
CA THR A 102 1.18 -13.26 13.74
C THR A 102 -0.29 -12.88 13.89
N ILE A 103 -1.05 -12.81 12.81
CA ILE A 103 -2.48 -12.48 12.83
C ILE A 103 -3.40 -13.71 12.92
N GLY A 104 -2.83 -14.90 13.18
CA GLY A 104 -3.58 -16.11 13.57
C GLY A 104 -3.78 -17.15 12.48
N PHE A 105 -3.12 -17.03 11.33
CA PHE A 105 -3.06 -18.12 10.35
C PHE A 105 -1.98 -19.13 10.71
N ASP A 106 -2.03 -20.29 10.08
CA ASP A 106 -1.00 -21.33 10.15
C ASP A 106 -0.47 -21.56 8.72
N LEU A 107 0.36 -20.61 8.26
CA LEU A 107 0.94 -20.62 6.92
C LEU A 107 2.37 -21.14 7.00
N ASP A 108 2.70 -22.03 6.10
CA ASP A 108 4.04 -22.51 5.82
C ASP A 108 4.61 -21.79 4.60
N GLU A 109 5.87 -21.38 4.64
CA GLU A 109 6.52 -20.59 3.61
C GLU A 109 6.65 -21.32 2.28
N HIS A 110 6.93 -22.62 2.29
CA HIS A 110 7.01 -23.45 1.06
C HIS A 110 5.62 -23.63 0.45
N THR A 111 4.62 -23.88 1.31
CA THR A 111 3.22 -23.92 0.86
C THR A 111 2.81 -22.62 0.17
N PHE A 112 3.22 -21.48 0.70
CA PHE A 112 2.93 -20.19 0.08
C PHE A 112 3.70 -20.00 -1.23
N ALA A 113 5.00 -20.30 -1.24
CA ALA A 113 5.85 -20.19 -2.42
C ALA A 113 5.33 -21.03 -3.59
N ASP A 114 4.95 -22.29 -3.32
CA ASP A 114 4.61 -23.26 -4.35
C ASP A 114 3.20 -23.09 -4.92
N ASN A 115 2.24 -22.60 -4.10
CA ASN A 115 0.84 -22.60 -4.48
C ASN A 115 0.25 -21.21 -4.78
N TYR A 116 0.88 -20.13 -4.31
CA TYR A 116 0.26 -18.79 -4.35
C TYR A 116 1.06 -17.75 -5.10
N LEU A 117 2.41 -17.86 -5.16
CA LEU A 117 3.23 -16.88 -5.89
C LEU A 117 2.98 -16.99 -7.40
N ASP A 118 2.83 -15.82 -8.03
CA ASP A 118 2.79 -15.69 -9.48
C ASP A 118 4.23 -15.47 -9.98
N CYS A 119 4.87 -16.54 -10.42
CA CYS A 119 6.30 -16.55 -10.75
C CYS A 119 6.54 -16.48 -12.26
N HIS A 120 7.42 -15.59 -12.70
CA HIS A 120 7.88 -15.47 -14.08
C HIS A 120 9.40 -15.42 -14.15
N TYR A 121 9.99 -16.26 -15.01
CA TYR A 121 11.44 -16.36 -15.11
C TYR A 121 12.08 -15.10 -15.68
N VAL A 122 13.27 -14.79 -15.16
CA VAL A 122 14.21 -13.86 -15.77
C VAL A 122 15.25 -14.67 -16.53
N PHE A 123 15.48 -14.33 -17.77
CA PHE A 123 16.49 -14.95 -18.62
C PHE A 123 17.61 -13.93 -18.82
N LEU A 124 18.73 -14.13 -18.13
CA LEU A 124 19.89 -13.26 -18.27
C LEU A 124 20.62 -13.56 -19.59
N ASP A 125 21.17 -12.53 -20.18
CA ASP A 125 22.06 -12.59 -21.34
C ASP A 125 23.45 -13.13 -20.92
N GLU A 126 24.35 -13.30 -21.89
CA GLU A 126 25.69 -13.83 -21.63
C GLU A 126 26.55 -12.98 -20.68
N ASP A 127 26.25 -11.70 -20.55
CA ASP A 127 26.91 -10.78 -19.60
C ASP A 127 26.52 -11.04 -18.15
N GLY A 128 25.44 -11.80 -17.90
CA GLY A 128 24.90 -12.07 -16.59
C GLY A 128 24.29 -10.86 -15.87
N LEU A 129 24.16 -9.71 -16.53
CA LEU A 129 23.70 -8.45 -15.95
C LEU A 129 22.43 -7.91 -16.61
N THR A 130 22.26 -8.18 -17.91
CA THR A 130 21.05 -7.82 -18.68
C THR A 130 20.23 -9.04 -19.03
N GLY A 131 19.02 -8.85 -19.58
CA GLY A 131 18.17 -9.99 -19.96
C GLY A 131 16.73 -9.63 -20.30
N THR A 132 15.83 -10.58 -20.12
CA THR A 132 14.38 -10.40 -20.23
C THR A 132 13.67 -10.97 -19.01
N GLY A 133 12.61 -10.31 -18.52
CA GLY A 133 11.89 -10.74 -17.32
C GLY A 133 10.59 -9.96 -17.08
N PRO A 134 9.86 -10.25 -15.99
CA PRO A 134 8.62 -9.57 -15.66
C PRO A 134 8.88 -8.17 -15.07
N ASP A 135 7.83 -7.34 -15.05
CA ASP A 135 7.71 -6.23 -14.10
C ASP A 135 7.44 -6.81 -12.70
N MET A 136 8.27 -6.51 -11.69
CA MET A 136 8.13 -7.05 -10.33
C MET A 136 6.88 -6.57 -9.60
N TYR A 137 6.20 -5.53 -10.07
CA TYR A 137 4.87 -5.15 -9.58
C TYR A 137 3.77 -6.10 -10.07
N SER A 138 4.04 -6.86 -11.12
CA SER A 138 3.11 -7.80 -11.77
C SER A 138 3.32 -9.25 -11.36
N ALA A 139 4.57 -9.67 -11.16
CA ALA A 139 4.92 -11.04 -10.82
C ALA A 139 6.23 -11.13 -10.04
N PHE A 140 6.47 -12.29 -9.39
CA PHE A 140 7.76 -12.64 -8.82
C PHE A 140 8.77 -12.88 -9.95
N ALA A 141 9.85 -12.12 -9.94
CA ALA A 141 10.94 -12.28 -10.90
C ALA A 141 11.81 -13.47 -10.52
N GLY A 142 11.62 -14.61 -11.19
CA GLY A 142 12.17 -15.91 -10.84
C GLY A 142 11.23 -16.73 -9.96
N THR A 143 11.76 -17.36 -8.93
CA THR A 143 11.02 -18.11 -7.90
C THR A 143 11.59 -17.79 -6.51
N ALA A 144 10.86 -18.08 -5.44
CA ALA A 144 11.35 -17.92 -4.07
C ALA A 144 12.62 -18.74 -3.78
N TYR A 145 12.83 -19.84 -4.51
CA TYR A 145 14.05 -20.67 -4.41
C TYR A 145 15.25 -20.07 -5.11
N ALA A 146 15.02 -19.40 -6.27
CA ALA A 146 16.07 -18.78 -7.08
C ALA A 146 15.46 -17.65 -7.94
N GLY A 147 15.80 -16.41 -7.62
CA GLY A 147 15.22 -15.25 -8.30
C GLY A 147 15.68 -13.92 -7.73
N TRP A 148 14.88 -12.91 -7.98
CA TRP A 148 15.14 -11.52 -7.65
C TRP A 148 14.10 -10.89 -6.71
N GLY A 149 12.93 -11.54 -6.52
CA GLY A 149 11.89 -11.06 -5.62
C GLY A 149 10.62 -10.56 -6.30
N VAL A 150 9.74 -9.93 -5.52
CA VAL A 150 8.44 -9.40 -5.94
C VAL A 150 8.11 -8.13 -5.16
N TYR A 151 7.41 -7.18 -5.80
CA TYR A 151 6.98 -5.95 -5.14
C TYR A 151 5.54 -6.05 -4.59
N ALA A 152 5.19 -5.08 -3.73
CA ALA A 152 4.00 -5.12 -2.91
C ALA A 152 2.68 -5.43 -3.65
N PRO A 153 2.36 -4.87 -4.83
CA PRO A 153 1.09 -5.15 -5.51
C PRO A 153 0.92 -6.63 -5.88
N SER A 154 1.94 -7.24 -6.50
CA SER A 154 1.88 -8.66 -6.87
C SER A 154 1.92 -9.57 -5.65
N MET A 155 2.69 -9.22 -4.62
CA MET A 155 2.72 -9.96 -3.36
C MET A 155 1.35 -9.93 -2.67
N ALA A 156 0.70 -8.77 -2.58
CA ALA A 156 -0.65 -8.65 -2.02
C ALA A 156 -1.69 -9.47 -2.82
N LYS A 157 -1.57 -9.55 -4.15
CA LYS A 157 -2.39 -10.41 -5.00
C LYS A 157 -2.23 -11.88 -4.62
N SER A 158 -1.01 -12.34 -4.41
CA SER A 158 -0.69 -13.71 -3.96
C SER A 158 -1.23 -13.98 -2.54
N MET A 159 -1.06 -13.05 -1.61
CA MET A 159 -1.62 -13.14 -0.26
C MET A 159 -3.15 -13.22 -0.29
N ASN A 160 -3.81 -12.48 -1.17
CA ASN A 160 -5.27 -12.50 -1.31
C ASN A 160 -5.78 -13.82 -1.90
N LYS A 161 -5.01 -14.52 -2.75
CA LYS A 161 -5.35 -15.89 -3.19
C LYS A 161 -5.37 -16.84 -1.97
N TYR A 162 -4.32 -16.80 -1.14
CA TYR A 162 -4.28 -17.61 0.09
C TYR A 162 -5.43 -17.28 1.04
N LEU A 163 -5.69 -15.99 1.32
CA LEU A 163 -6.79 -15.56 2.19
C LEU A 163 -8.16 -16.04 1.70
N ALA A 164 -8.38 -16.02 0.39
CA ALA A 164 -9.60 -16.54 -0.22
C ALA A 164 -9.76 -18.05 -0.02
N ASP A 165 -8.69 -18.83 -0.18
CA ASP A 165 -8.70 -20.28 0.06
C ASP A 165 -8.95 -20.62 1.54
N GLN A 166 -8.47 -19.77 2.47
CA GLN A 166 -8.78 -19.85 3.89
C GLN A 166 -10.20 -19.37 4.23
N LYS A 167 -10.99 -18.90 3.25
CA LYS A 167 -12.32 -18.31 3.44
C LYS A 167 -12.32 -17.15 4.43
N SER A 168 -11.23 -16.43 4.51
CA SER A 168 -11.05 -15.28 5.38
C SER A 168 -11.79 -14.06 4.83
N SER A 169 -12.36 -13.25 5.74
CA SER A 169 -12.87 -11.92 5.39
C SER A 169 -11.77 -10.85 5.29
N LEU A 170 -10.57 -11.15 5.80
CA LEU A 170 -9.41 -10.25 5.72
C LEU A 170 -8.88 -10.16 4.30
N LYS A 171 -8.24 -9.04 4.00
CA LYS A 171 -7.56 -8.79 2.73
C LYS A 171 -6.19 -8.17 2.93
N ALA A 172 -5.26 -8.52 2.05
CA ALA A 172 -3.97 -7.87 1.94
C ALA A 172 -4.09 -6.63 1.04
N TYR A 173 -3.59 -5.51 1.53
CA TYR A 173 -3.58 -4.23 0.81
C TYR A 173 -2.14 -3.77 0.61
N ALA A 174 -1.74 -3.69 -0.66
CA ALA A 174 -0.51 -3.00 -1.03
C ALA A 174 -0.70 -1.49 -0.90
N MET A 175 0.27 -0.82 -0.29
CA MET A 175 0.29 0.63 -0.10
C MET A 175 1.61 1.18 -0.59
N GLU A 176 1.56 2.35 -1.22
CA GLU A 176 2.74 3.08 -1.71
C GLU A 176 2.73 4.51 -1.18
N ASN A 177 3.92 5.07 -0.98
CA ASN A 177 4.10 6.46 -0.53
C ASN A 177 3.43 6.77 0.83
N VAL A 178 3.34 5.79 1.72
CA VAL A 178 2.89 5.96 3.09
C VAL A 178 4.11 6.05 4.00
N GLU A 179 4.19 7.06 4.85
CA GLU A 179 5.30 7.23 5.79
C GLU A 179 5.29 6.14 6.87
N LEU A 180 6.48 5.72 7.33
CA LEU A 180 6.60 4.69 8.37
C LEU A 180 5.90 5.08 9.68
N GLU A 181 5.91 6.36 10.03
CA GLU A 181 5.22 6.82 11.24
C GLU A 181 3.70 6.69 11.10
N ASP A 182 3.14 6.92 9.90
CA ASP A 182 1.72 6.71 9.61
C ASP A 182 1.35 5.22 9.66
N LEU A 183 2.23 4.33 9.15
CA LEU A 183 2.04 2.88 9.27
C LEU A 183 2.04 2.42 10.72
N ILE A 184 2.91 3.00 11.54
CA ILE A 184 2.96 2.72 12.97
C ILE A 184 1.66 3.17 13.65
N ASP A 185 1.22 4.40 13.42
CA ASP A 185 0.02 4.97 14.06
C ASP A 185 -1.27 4.29 13.62
N GLN A 186 -1.34 3.90 12.35
CA GLN A 186 -2.53 3.27 11.82
C GLN A 186 -2.63 1.76 12.12
N TYR A 187 -1.48 1.05 12.22
CA TYR A 187 -1.45 -0.41 12.25
C TYR A 187 -0.64 -0.99 13.41
N VAL A 188 0.64 -0.66 13.53
CA VAL A 188 1.53 -1.32 14.50
C VAL A 188 1.06 -1.14 15.94
N VAL A 189 0.66 0.07 16.35
CA VAL A 189 0.14 0.33 17.71
C VAL A 189 -1.17 -0.39 18.01
N LYS A 190 -1.84 -0.90 16.98
CA LYS A 190 -3.07 -1.72 17.10
C LYS A 190 -2.80 -3.22 17.03
N GLY A 191 -1.52 -3.62 17.04
CA GLY A 191 -1.12 -5.02 16.97
C GLY A 191 -1.13 -5.62 15.56
N ILE A 192 -1.24 -4.80 14.51
CA ILE A 192 -1.22 -5.25 13.12
C ILE A 192 0.20 -5.08 12.55
N PRO A 193 0.91 -6.17 12.23
CA PRO A 193 2.24 -6.11 11.63
C PRO A 193 2.16 -5.60 10.18
N VAL A 194 3.24 -4.97 9.70
CA VAL A 194 3.31 -4.39 8.36
C VAL A 194 4.52 -4.93 7.62
N MET A 195 4.32 -5.55 6.46
CA MET A 195 5.44 -5.84 5.55
C MET A 195 5.92 -4.54 4.93
N ILE A 196 7.23 -4.34 4.87
CA ILE A 196 7.87 -3.22 4.18
C ILE A 196 9.03 -3.70 3.32
N TRP A 197 9.29 -3.00 2.22
CA TRP A 197 10.49 -3.16 1.40
C TRP A 197 11.55 -2.15 1.83
N ALA A 198 12.70 -2.65 2.22
CA ALA A 198 13.89 -1.88 2.56
C ALA A 198 15.12 -2.60 1.96
N THR A 199 16.24 -2.66 2.71
CA THR A 199 17.43 -3.36 2.22
C THR A 199 18.03 -4.25 3.29
N THR A 200 18.68 -5.33 2.89
CA THR A 200 19.41 -6.25 3.76
C THR A 200 20.41 -5.49 4.63
N TYR A 201 20.28 -5.61 5.95
CA TYR A 201 21.09 -4.88 6.95
C TYR A 201 21.13 -3.35 6.73
N MET A 202 20.12 -2.78 6.08
CA MET A 202 20.05 -1.35 5.72
C MET A 202 21.24 -0.87 4.88
N GLN A 203 21.80 -1.74 4.04
CA GLN A 203 22.86 -1.37 3.09
C GLN A 203 22.32 -0.45 1.99
N GLU A 204 23.20 0.33 1.36
CA GLU A 204 22.84 1.22 0.25
C GLU A 204 22.47 0.39 -0.98
N PRO A 205 21.25 0.55 -1.55
CA PRO A 205 20.87 -0.15 -2.76
C PRO A 205 21.51 0.48 -4.00
N TYR A 206 21.83 -0.34 -5.00
CA TYR A 206 22.29 0.10 -6.30
C TYR A 206 21.75 -0.81 -7.41
N VAL A 207 21.58 -0.28 -8.62
CA VAL A 207 21.13 -1.08 -9.76
C VAL A 207 22.20 -2.12 -10.09
N TYR A 208 21.81 -3.39 -10.06
CA TYR A 208 22.71 -4.51 -10.33
C TYR A 208 22.31 -5.29 -11.58
N HIS A 209 21.03 -5.63 -11.73
CA HIS A 209 20.52 -6.24 -12.96
C HIS A 209 19.54 -5.30 -13.65
N THR A 210 19.50 -5.38 -14.97
CA THR A 210 18.43 -4.76 -15.77
C THR A 210 17.91 -5.79 -16.77
N TRP A 211 16.63 -5.71 -17.08
CA TRP A 211 16.05 -6.57 -18.12
C TRP A 211 14.96 -5.85 -18.91
N THR A 212 14.77 -6.30 -20.15
CA THR A 212 13.64 -5.90 -20.96
C THR A 212 12.39 -6.60 -20.45
N VAL A 213 11.34 -5.84 -20.14
CA VAL A 213 10.08 -6.35 -19.64
C VAL A 213 9.38 -7.19 -20.70
N ASN A 214 9.07 -8.44 -20.36
CA ASN A 214 8.36 -9.41 -21.22
C ASN A 214 7.01 -9.87 -20.65
N TYR A 215 6.69 -9.48 -19.41
CA TYR A 215 5.41 -9.76 -18.75
C TYR A 215 4.96 -8.58 -17.88
N VAL A 216 3.66 -8.23 -17.98
CA VAL A 216 2.98 -7.21 -17.18
C VAL A 216 1.53 -7.64 -16.89
N ASP A 217 0.99 -7.22 -15.74
CA ASP A 217 -0.44 -7.30 -15.43
C ASP A 217 -0.98 -5.88 -15.11
N GLU A 218 -2.18 -5.80 -14.54
CA GLU A 218 -2.83 -4.52 -14.18
C GLU A 218 -2.06 -3.67 -13.15
N ASN A 219 -1.10 -4.26 -12.42
CA ASN A 219 -0.31 -3.58 -11.38
C ASN A 219 1.00 -3.00 -11.91
N ALA A 220 1.38 -3.31 -13.16
CA ALA A 220 2.67 -2.95 -13.74
C ALA A 220 2.96 -1.44 -13.65
N LYS A 221 4.21 -1.10 -13.39
CA LYS A 221 4.74 0.27 -13.48
C LYS A 221 5.46 0.52 -14.81
N THR A 222 5.76 -0.55 -15.54
CA THR A 222 6.40 -0.51 -16.86
C THR A 222 5.49 -1.14 -17.92
N LYS A 223 5.94 -1.15 -19.17
CA LYS A 223 5.27 -1.79 -20.31
C LYS A 223 6.17 -2.85 -20.92
N ILE A 224 5.59 -3.77 -21.68
CA ILE A 224 6.37 -4.70 -22.50
C ILE A 224 7.35 -3.93 -23.36
N GLY A 225 8.64 -4.30 -23.31
CA GLY A 225 9.74 -3.67 -24.02
C GLY A 225 10.46 -2.54 -23.26
N ASP A 226 9.91 -2.06 -22.13
CA ASP A 226 10.63 -1.11 -21.26
C ASP A 226 11.78 -1.81 -20.53
N THR A 227 12.71 -1.03 -19.99
CA THR A 227 13.79 -1.54 -19.13
C THR A 227 13.33 -1.53 -17.68
N PHE A 228 13.40 -2.69 -17.02
CA PHE A 228 13.25 -2.81 -15.57
C PHE A 228 14.62 -2.82 -14.92
N SER A 229 14.75 -2.16 -13.76
CA SER A 229 16.00 -2.14 -12.97
C SER A 229 15.77 -2.83 -11.63
N TRP A 230 16.56 -3.87 -11.35
CA TRP A 230 16.60 -4.53 -10.06
C TRP A 230 17.73 -3.99 -9.19
N TYR A 231 17.40 -3.77 -7.91
CA TYR A 231 18.33 -3.17 -6.96
C TYR A 231 18.94 -4.23 -6.05
N MET A 232 20.25 -4.31 -6.01
CA MET A 232 20.98 -5.13 -5.05
C MET A 232 20.65 -4.71 -3.62
N HIS A 233 20.61 -5.68 -2.73
CA HIS A 233 20.21 -5.56 -1.32
C HIS A 233 18.71 -5.39 -1.07
N GLU A 234 17.86 -5.39 -2.11
CA GLU A 234 16.41 -5.43 -1.90
C GLU A 234 16.06 -6.50 -0.87
N HIS A 235 15.19 -6.13 0.09
CA HIS A 235 14.79 -7.03 1.18
C HIS A 235 13.44 -6.65 1.78
N CYS A 236 12.62 -7.66 2.06
CA CYS A 236 11.34 -7.50 2.70
C CYS A 236 11.40 -7.87 4.19
N LEU A 237 10.86 -7.02 5.04
CA LEU A 237 10.88 -7.10 6.50
C LEU A 237 9.47 -6.94 7.07
N VAL A 238 9.23 -7.46 8.26
CA VAL A 238 7.97 -7.25 9.00
C VAL A 238 8.18 -6.22 10.11
N LEU A 239 7.70 -5.00 9.90
CA LEU A 239 7.67 -3.96 10.92
C LEU A 239 6.71 -4.37 12.04
N MET A 240 7.25 -4.58 13.25
CA MET A 240 6.52 -5.12 14.38
C MET A 240 6.61 -4.27 15.64
N GLY A 241 7.43 -3.22 15.63
CA GLY A 241 7.58 -2.37 16.81
C GLY A 241 8.49 -1.17 16.59
N TYR A 242 8.54 -0.35 17.61
CA TYR A 242 9.39 0.85 17.64
C TYR A 242 9.65 1.29 19.09
N ASP A 243 10.70 2.08 19.27
CA ASP A 243 10.93 2.92 20.44
C ASP A 243 11.28 4.35 20.00
N LYS A 244 11.94 5.10 20.85
CA LYS A 244 12.36 6.48 20.56
C LYS A 244 13.29 6.55 19.34
N ASP A 245 14.26 5.65 19.22
CA ASP A 245 15.40 5.73 18.30
C ASP A 245 15.36 4.68 17.19
N TYR A 246 14.65 3.56 17.39
CA TYR A 246 14.70 2.37 16.54
C TYR A 246 13.33 1.92 16.06
N TYR A 247 13.30 1.28 14.88
CA TYR A 247 12.23 0.37 14.45
C TYR A 247 12.70 -1.08 14.62
N TYR A 248 11.76 -1.97 14.93
CA TYR A 248 11.98 -3.39 15.16
C TYR A 248 11.28 -4.23 14.09
N PHE A 249 11.99 -5.26 13.60
CA PHE A 249 11.53 -6.06 12.48
C PHE A 249 11.67 -7.55 12.75
N GLY A 250 10.69 -8.33 12.29
CA GLY A 250 10.91 -9.73 11.96
C GLY A 250 11.74 -9.78 10.68
N ASP A 251 12.93 -10.39 10.76
CA ASP A 251 13.95 -10.38 9.70
C ASP A 251 14.41 -11.80 9.41
N SER A 252 14.00 -12.34 8.26
CA SER A 252 14.33 -13.72 7.89
C SER A 252 15.81 -13.91 7.57
N THR A 253 16.49 -12.90 7.01
CA THR A 253 17.93 -12.98 6.73
C THR A 253 18.75 -13.04 8.01
N ALA A 254 18.39 -12.29 9.04
CA ALA A 254 19.02 -12.37 10.35
C ALA A 254 18.54 -13.57 11.18
N GLY A 255 17.39 -14.15 10.86
CA GLY A 255 16.73 -15.22 11.60
C GLY A 255 16.29 -14.82 13.01
N THR A 256 16.15 -13.52 13.27
CA THR A 256 15.82 -12.95 14.58
C THR A 256 15.13 -11.60 14.43
N ILE A 257 14.73 -11.01 15.56
CA ILE A 257 14.27 -9.62 15.60
C ILE A 257 15.47 -8.71 15.36
N SER A 258 15.48 -8.01 14.25
CA SER A 258 16.44 -6.96 13.92
C SER A 258 15.92 -5.59 14.34
N HIS A 259 16.82 -4.65 14.64
CA HIS A 259 16.46 -3.26 14.89
C HIS A 259 17.45 -2.31 14.22
N PHE A 260 16.94 -1.23 13.67
CA PHE A 260 17.73 -0.23 12.95
C PHE A 260 17.28 1.16 13.31
N LYS A 261 18.22 2.14 13.26
CA LYS A 261 17.92 3.55 13.51
C LYS A 261 16.85 4.07 12.54
N LYS A 262 15.89 4.81 13.06
CA LYS A 262 14.72 5.29 12.32
C LYS A 262 15.06 6.04 11.04
N ASP A 263 16.03 6.96 11.09
CA ASP A 263 16.40 7.76 9.92
C ASP A 263 17.00 6.90 8.81
N LEU A 264 17.80 5.88 9.17
CA LEU A 264 18.37 4.96 8.21
C LEU A 264 17.28 4.10 7.54
N VAL A 265 16.34 3.57 8.33
CA VAL A 265 15.22 2.80 7.79
C VAL A 265 14.37 3.65 6.85
N LYS A 266 14.03 4.88 7.25
CA LYS A 266 13.27 5.82 6.41
C LYS A 266 13.96 6.06 5.07
N GLN A 267 15.29 6.21 5.09
CA GLN A 267 16.08 6.37 3.87
C GLN A 267 15.99 5.13 2.97
N ARG A 268 16.19 3.92 3.50
CA ARG A 268 16.17 2.66 2.73
C ARG A 268 14.76 2.33 2.24
N TYR A 269 13.74 2.53 3.07
CA TYR A 269 12.34 2.39 2.68
C TYR A 269 11.98 3.30 1.51
N LYS A 270 12.45 4.57 1.54
CA LYS A 270 12.26 5.51 0.43
C LYS A 270 12.99 5.08 -0.84
N GLN A 271 14.22 4.56 -0.73
CA GLN A 271 15.00 4.04 -1.86
C GLN A 271 14.38 2.78 -2.47
N MET A 272 13.59 2.03 -1.68
CA MET A 272 12.80 0.88 -2.12
C MET A 272 11.33 1.24 -2.37
N PHE A 273 11.08 2.48 -2.84
CA PHE A 273 9.81 2.97 -3.38
C PHE A 273 8.66 3.09 -2.36
N MET A 274 8.96 3.13 -1.06
CA MET A 274 7.98 3.29 0.04
C MET A 274 6.81 2.29 -0.08
N GLN A 275 7.12 1.03 -0.32
CA GLN A 275 6.15 -0.05 -0.50
C GLN A 275 5.88 -0.76 0.83
N SER A 276 4.61 -1.06 1.07
CA SER A 276 4.20 -1.81 2.27
C SER A 276 2.95 -2.65 2.01
N ILE A 277 2.71 -3.67 2.86
CA ILE A 277 1.48 -4.46 2.87
C ILE A 277 0.96 -4.57 4.30
N VAL A 278 -0.34 -4.39 4.44
CA VAL A 278 -1.11 -4.72 5.67
C VAL A 278 -2.21 -5.72 5.34
N VAL A 279 -2.58 -6.54 6.32
CA VAL A 279 -3.73 -7.44 6.24
C VAL A 279 -4.77 -6.98 7.26
N LYS A 280 -5.98 -6.68 6.79
CA LYS A 280 -7.08 -6.17 7.62
C LYS A 280 -8.44 -6.51 7.04
#